data_c6587fdef65ed70b72fb6bfa245de88a
#
_entry.id   c6587fdef65ed70b72fb6bfa245de88a
#
_cell.length_a   1.000
_cell.length_b   1.000
_cell.length_c   1.000
_cell.angle_alpha   90.00
_cell.angle_beta   90.00
_cell.angle_gamma   90.00
#
_symmetry.space_group_name_H-M   'P 1'
#
loop_
_entity.id
_entity.type
_entity.pdbx_description
1 polymer ?
#
loop_
_entity_poly.entity_id
_entity_poly.type
_entity_poly.pdbx_seq_one_letter_code
_entity_poly.pdbx_strand_id
1 'polypeptide(L)'
;SPVVRGGRTLWITMLGLYFFVPLVALALSPDGKTIAAGGLRGQTPLVERSRRNLRATLVGPGLPVWSLAFTRDGSELLSGGADRLVRRWNAVTGEHIGQVVPTVGEGQQVNQGQAQTGMERGAEIFRACAACHTLTPADGNRAGPTLHGVFGRRIATAQGYGYSAPLKTMDIIWSKETISRLFEIGPNAYTPGTKMPEQTIPSAEDREALVEWLERMTRQ
;
A
#
# COMPACT_ATOMS: atom_id res chain seq x y z
N SER A 1 -9.07 -52.88 2.24
CA SER A 1 -8.65 -51.83 1.31
C SER A 1 -8.95 -50.46 1.93
N PRO A 2 -7.96 -49.63 2.23
CA PRO A 2 -8.21 -48.30 2.73
C PRO A 2 -8.47 -47.31 1.58
N VAL A 3 -9.63 -46.71 1.58
CA VAL A 3 -9.98 -45.59 0.68
C VAL A 3 -9.22 -44.36 1.14
N VAL A 4 -8.24 -43.94 0.34
CA VAL A 4 -7.51 -42.67 0.54
C VAL A 4 -8.42 -41.51 0.21
N ARG A 5 -8.96 -40.87 1.26
CA ARG A 5 -9.58 -39.52 1.18
C ARG A 5 -8.47 -38.45 1.21
N GLY A 6 -7.76 -38.30 0.11
CA GLY A 6 -6.70 -37.31 -0.01
C GLY A 6 -6.97 -36.26 -1.06
N GLY A 7 -7.89 -35.33 -0.80
CA GLY A 7 -8.16 -34.26 -1.78
C GLY A 7 -8.44 -32.88 -1.20
N ARG A 8 -8.67 -32.77 0.10
CA ARG A 8 -9.09 -31.49 0.71
C ARG A 8 -8.00 -30.70 1.41
N THR A 9 -6.92 -31.34 1.80
CA THR A 9 -5.85 -30.70 2.60
C THR A 9 -4.82 -29.96 1.73
N LEU A 10 -4.61 -30.38 0.48
CA LEU A 10 -3.63 -29.75 -0.41
C LEU A 10 -4.09 -28.38 -0.95
N TRP A 11 -5.39 -28.12 -1.01
CA TRP A 11 -5.95 -26.86 -1.52
C TRP A 11 -5.84 -25.70 -0.52
N ILE A 12 -5.94 -26.02 0.77
CA ILE A 12 -5.80 -25.01 1.83
C ILE A 12 -4.35 -24.53 1.92
N THR A 13 -3.38 -25.39 1.65
CA THR A 13 -1.94 -25.06 1.66
C THR A 13 -1.51 -24.24 0.45
N MET A 14 -2.05 -24.47 -0.75
CA MET A 14 -1.73 -23.64 -1.92
C MET A 14 -2.40 -22.26 -1.86
N LEU A 15 -3.64 -22.15 -1.40
CA LEU A 15 -4.24 -20.84 -1.12
C LEU A 15 -3.54 -20.14 0.06
N GLY A 16 -3.10 -20.90 1.07
CA GLY A 16 -2.41 -20.34 2.25
C GLY A 16 -1.05 -19.74 1.96
N LEU A 17 -0.31 -20.23 0.98
CA LEU A 17 1.01 -19.68 0.62
C LEU A 17 0.93 -18.36 -0.18
N TYR A 18 -0.20 -18.09 -0.84
CA TYR A 18 -0.44 -16.81 -1.53
C TYR A 18 -1.08 -15.74 -0.62
N PHE A 19 -1.64 -16.10 0.54
CA PHE A 19 -2.47 -15.24 1.37
C PHE A 19 -1.98 -15.02 2.81
N PHE A 20 -0.68 -14.82 3.00
CA PHE A 20 -0.17 -14.20 4.23
C PHE A 20 -0.30 -12.66 4.22
N VAL A 21 -1.08 -12.11 3.30
CA VAL A 21 -1.42 -10.68 3.29
C VAL A 21 -2.82 -10.53 3.84
N PRO A 22 -3.03 -9.77 4.93
CA PRO A 22 -4.37 -9.50 5.42
C PRO A 22 -5.24 -8.93 4.32
N LEU A 23 -6.38 -9.59 4.04
CA LEU A 23 -7.39 -9.09 3.12
C LEU A 23 -8.22 -8.05 3.85
N VAL A 24 -8.41 -6.91 3.23
CA VAL A 24 -9.14 -5.78 3.81
C VAL A 24 -10.34 -5.33 2.98
N ALA A 25 -10.42 -5.78 1.73
CA ALA A 25 -11.54 -5.49 0.84
C ALA A 25 -11.93 -6.73 0.02
N LEU A 26 -13.22 -6.94 -0.17
CA LEU A 26 -13.79 -7.99 -1.02
C LEU A 26 -14.89 -7.41 -1.90
N ALA A 27 -14.93 -7.84 -3.15
CA ALA A 27 -16.04 -7.55 -4.06
C ALA A 27 -16.41 -8.80 -4.87
N LEU A 28 -17.71 -8.96 -5.11
CA LEU A 28 -18.26 -10.02 -5.96
C LEU A 28 -18.77 -9.37 -7.26
N SER A 29 -18.45 -9.97 -8.39
CA SER A 29 -18.99 -9.51 -9.69
C SER A 29 -20.52 -9.68 -9.71
N PRO A 30 -21.25 -8.85 -10.48
CA PRO A 30 -22.72 -8.89 -10.54
C PRO A 30 -23.29 -10.25 -10.97
N ASP A 31 -22.55 -10.98 -11.80
CA ASP A 31 -22.91 -12.35 -12.22
C ASP A 31 -22.56 -13.43 -11.19
N GLY A 32 -21.95 -13.06 -10.06
CA GLY A 32 -21.57 -13.95 -8.98
C GLY A 32 -20.39 -14.88 -9.29
N LYS A 33 -19.69 -14.71 -10.42
CA LYS A 33 -18.66 -15.66 -10.88
C LYS A 33 -17.25 -15.28 -10.46
N THR A 34 -16.97 -14.00 -10.27
CA THR A 34 -15.62 -13.50 -9.95
C THR A 34 -15.59 -12.83 -8.58
N ILE A 35 -14.62 -13.22 -7.75
CA ILE A 35 -14.31 -12.57 -6.47
C ILE A 35 -13.02 -11.76 -6.65
N ALA A 36 -13.05 -10.49 -6.27
CA ALA A 36 -11.88 -9.65 -6.13
C ALA A 36 -11.54 -9.49 -4.64
N ALA A 37 -10.27 -9.64 -4.28
CA ALA A 37 -9.81 -9.57 -2.89
C ALA A 37 -8.64 -8.58 -2.76
N GLY A 38 -8.86 -7.44 -2.11
CA GLY A 38 -7.83 -6.41 -1.89
C GLY A 38 -7.04 -6.64 -0.62
N GLY A 39 -5.73 -6.52 -0.71
CA GLY A 39 -4.80 -6.71 0.40
C GLY A 39 -3.96 -5.50 0.72
N LEU A 40 -3.19 -5.58 1.80
CA LEU A 40 -2.33 -4.50 2.29
C LEU A 40 -1.11 -4.20 1.39
N ARG A 41 -0.79 -5.08 0.45
CA ARG A 41 0.35 -4.92 -0.48
C ARG A 41 -0.04 -4.41 -1.87
N GLY A 42 -1.25 -3.88 -2.03
CA GLY A 42 -1.72 -3.31 -3.30
C GLY A 42 -2.02 -4.33 -4.39
N GLN A 43 -1.92 -5.61 -4.09
CA GLN A 43 -2.31 -6.68 -5.00
C GLN A 43 -3.78 -7.03 -4.80
N THR A 44 -4.49 -7.22 -5.92
CA THR A 44 -5.89 -7.62 -5.90
C THR A 44 -6.09 -8.82 -6.84
N PRO A 45 -6.02 -10.05 -6.31
CA PRO A 45 -6.35 -11.23 -7.09
C PRO A 45 -7.83 -11.26 -7.49
N LEU A 46 -8.08 -11.62 -8.75
CA LEU A 46 -9.39 -11.96 -9.30
C LEU A 46 -9.51 -13.48 -9.36
N VAL A 47 -10.41 -14.04 -8.59
CA VAL A 47 -10.60 -15.50 -8.47
C VAL A 47 -11.92 -15.91 -9.10
N GLU A 48 -11.90 -16.88 -10.01
CA GLU A 48 -13.11 -17.50 -10.52
C GLU A 48 -13.73 -18.41 -9.45
N ARG A 49 -14.97 -18.08 -9.04
CA ARG A 49 -15.63 -18.71 -7.91
C ARG A 49 -15.92 -20.21 -8.13
N SER A 50 -16.36 -20.60 -9.33
CA SER A 50 -16.77 -21.98 -9.65
C SER A 50 -15.57 -22.93 -9.67
N ARG A 51 -14.50 -22.53 -10.32
CA ARG A 51 -13.28 -23.33 -10.47
C ARG A 51 -12.26 -23.07 -9.39
N ARG A 52 -12.44 -22.02 -8.58
CA ARG A 52 -11.51 -21.61 -7.51
C ARG A 52 -10.09 -21.35 -8.04
N ASN A 53 -9.95 -20.90 -9.27
CA ASN A 53 -8.67 -20.58 -9.88
C ASN A 53 -8.44 -19.07 -9.92
N LEU A 54 -7.15 -18.69 -9.81
CA LEU A 54 -6.72 -17.33 -10.02
C LEU A 54 -6.84 -17.00 -11.52
N ARG A 55 -7.59 -15.96 -11.84
CA ARG A 55 -7.80 -15.48 -13.20
C ARG A 55 -6.79 -14.42 -13.60
N ALA A 56 -6.59 -13.44 -12.72
CA ALA A 56 -5.66 -12.33 -12.88
C ALA A 56 -5.27 -11.78 -11.51
N THR A 57 -4.17 -11.06 -11.46
CA THR A 57 -3.79 -10.26 -10.28
C THR A 57 -3.60 -8.83 -10.72
N LEU A 58 -4.42 -7.93 -10.19
CA LEU A 58 -4.24 -6.51 -10.41
C LEU A 58 -3.09 -6.03 -9.52
N VAL A 59 -2.10 -5.38 -10.14
CA VAL A 59 -0.92 -4.90 -9.43
C VAL A 59 -0.99 -3.38 -9.35
N GLY A 60 -1.33 -2.86 -8.18
CA GLY A 60 -1.30 -1.43 -7.87
C GLY A 60 0.10 -0.97 -7.42
N PRO A 61 0.22 0.23 -6.87
CA PRO A 61 1.49 0.85 -6.48
C PRO A 61 2.13 0.26 -5.21
N GLY A 62 1.73 -0.93 -4.78
CA GLY A 62 2.27 -1.57 -3.58
C GLY A 62 1.63 -1.10 -2.27
N LEU A 63 0.61 -0.25 -2.33
CA LEU A 63 -0.08 0.33 -1.18
C LEU A 63 -1.42 -0.37 -0.89
N PRO A 64 -1.91 -0.35 0.38
CA PRO A 64 -3.15 -1.00 0.75
C PRO A 64 -4.34 -0.60 -0.11
N VAL A 65 -5.14 -1.61 -0.50
CA VAL A 65 -6.42 -1.44 -1.20
C VAL A 65 -7.54 -1.55 -0.19
N TRP A 66 -8.23 -0.44 0.10
CA TRP A 66 -9.26 -0.36 1.12
C TRP A 66 -10.67 -0.66 0.63
N SER A 67 -10.91 -0.47 -0.67
CA SER A 67 -12.23 -0.63 -1.27
C SER A 67 -12.15 -1.22 -2.67
N LEU A 68 -13.14 -2.04 -3.01
CA LEU A 68 -13.31 -2.67 -4.30
C LEU A 68 -14.78 -2.64 -4.69
N ALA A 69 -15.09 -2.34 -5.95
CA ALA A 69 -16.44 -2.40 -6.49
C ALA A 69 -16.41 -2.77 -7.96
N PHE A 70 -17.22 -3.74 -8.37
CA PHE A 70 -17.48 -3.98 -9.79
C PHE A 70 -18.48 -2.97 -10.34
N THR A 71 -18.34 -2.60 -11.60
CA THR A 71 -19.39 -1.91 -12.34
C THR A 71 -20.62 -2.81 -12.47
N ARG A 72 -21.79 -2.20 -12.72
CA ARG A 72 -23.07 -2.92 -12.80
C ARG A 72 -23.08 -4.02 -13.86
N ASP A 73 -22.37 -3.82 -14.95
CA ASP A 73 -22.23 -4.79 -16.05
C ASP A 73 -21.10 -5.81 -15.81
N GLY A 74 -20.31 -5.63 -14.74
CA GLY A 74 -19.19 -6.51 -14.39
C GLY A 74 -17.96 -6.39 -15.29
N SER A 75 -17.95 -5.44 -16.22
CA SER A 75 -16.83 -5.26 -17.17
C SER A 75 -15.59 -4.68 -16.52
N GLU A 76 -15.77 -3.88 -15.48
CA GLU A 76 -14.68 -3.21 -14.78
C GLU A 76 -14.72 -3.46 -13.29
N LEU A 77 -13.55 -3.38 -12.66
CA LEU A 77 -13.39 -3.28 -11.21
C LEU A 77 -12.79 -1.92 -10.87
N LEU A 78 -13.38 -1.26 -9.89
CA LEU A 78 -12.85 -0.05 -9.28
C LEU A 78 -12.11 -0.43 -8.00
N SER A 79 -10.91 0.11 -7.80
CA SER A 79 -10.16 -0.05 -6.55
C SER A 79 -9.79 1.30 -5.97
N GLY A 80 -10.01 1.50 -4.67
CA GLY A 80 -9.57 2.65 -3.90
C GLY A 80 -8.59 2.22 -2.82
N GLY A 81 -7.54 2.98 -2.60
CA GLY A 81 -6.46 2.59 -1.71
C GLY A 81 -5.90 3.70 -0.84
N ALA A 82 -4.82 3.39 -0.14
CA ALA A 82 -4.13 4.30 0.77
C ALA A 82 -3.49 5.51 0.05
N ASP A 83 -3.31 5.43 -1.25
CA ASP A 83 -2.83 6.53 -2.09
C ASP A 83 -3.91 7.55 -2.46
N ARG A 84 -5.16 7.34 -2.01
CA ARG A 84 -6.32 8.20 -2.28
C ARG A 84 -6.67 8.31 -3.76
N LEU A 85 -6.35 7.28 -4.55
CA LEU A 85 -6.70 7.23 -5.97
C LEU A 85 -7.73 6.15 -6.22
N VAL A 86 -8.65 6.40 -7.17
CA VAL A 86 -9.51 5.36 -7.73
C VAL A 86 -8.90 4.88 -9.04
N ARG A 87 -8.69 3.58 -9.12
CA ARG A 87 -8.23 2.91 -10.34
C ARG A 87 -9.33 2.09 -10.94
N ARG A 88 -9.37 2.09 -12.26
CA ARG A 88 -10.27 1.26 -13.06
C ARG A 88 -9.46 0.12 -13.69
N TRP A 89 -10.03 -1.06 -13.65
CA TRP A 89 -9.39 -2.26 -14.15
C TRP A 89 -10.36 -3.02 -15.05
N ASN A 90 -9.88 -3.55 -16.14
CA ASN A 90 -10.63 -4.52 -16.92
C ASN A 90 -10.81 -5.79 -16.08
N ALA A 91 -12.04 -6.14 -15.74
CA ALA A 91 -12.32 -7.28 -14.87
C ALA A 91 -12.03 -8.64 -15.54
N VAL A 92 -11.78 -8.67 -16.86
CA VAL A 92 -11.46 -9.87 -17.63
C VAL A 92 -9.95 -10.05 -17.75
N THR A 93 -9.24 -9.01 -18.22
CA THR A 93 -7.81 -9.08 -18.50
C THR A 93 -6.95 -8.73 -17.30
N GLY A 94 -7.48 -7.98 -16.34
CA GLY A 94 -6.73 -7.43 -15.20
C GLY A 94 -5.91 -6.19 -15.55
N GLU A 95 -6.04 -5.66 -16.75
CA GLU A 95 -5.31 -4.48 -17.21
C GLU A 95 -5.92 -3.20 -16.66
N HIS A 96 -5.07 -2.22 -16.36
CA HIS A 96 -5.49 -0.90 -15.93
C HIS A 96 -6.18 -0.14 -17.06
N ILE A 97 -7.31 0.50 -16.77
CA ILE A 97 -8.10 1.28 -17.75
C ILE A 97 -7.99 2.77 -17.44
N GLY A 98 -7.49 3.54 -18.40
CA GLY A 98 -7.51 5.01 -18.37
C GLY A 98 -6.63 5.61 -17.28
N GLN A 99 -6.89 6.89 -16.98
CA GLN A 99 -6.16 7.64 -15.98
C GLN A 99 -6.64 7.30 -14.55
N VAL A 100 -5.73 7.37 -13.60
CA VAL A 100 -6.06 7.23 -12.17
C VAL A 100 -6.74 8.51 -11.69
N VAL A 101 -7.94 8.40 -11.10
CA VAL A 101 -8.72 9.55 -10.66
C VAL A 101 -8.55 9.73 -9.13
N PRO A 102 -8.21 10.95 -8.64
CA PRO A 102 -8.20 11.26 -7.22
C PRO A 102 -9.59 11.16 -6.59
N THR A 103 -9.69 10.64 -5.37
CA THR A 103 -10.96 10.41 -4.67
C THR A 103 -11.56 11.65 -4.01
N VAL A 104 -10.79 12.69 -3.74
CA VAL A 104 -11.29 13.93 -3.10
C VAL A 104 -10.44 15.14 -3.48
N GLY A 105 -11.10 16.25 -3.74
CA GLY A 105 -10.53 17.60 -3.73
C GLY A 105 -10.08 18.11 -5.09
N GLU A 106 -10.64 19.24 -5.40
CA GLU A 106 -10.41 20.04 -6.59
C GLU A 106 -8.94 20.16 -6.99
N GLY A 107 -8.69 19.92 -8.28
CA GLY A 107 -7.63 20.57 -9.02
C GLY A 107 -6.24 19.97 -8.86
N GLN A 108 -5.99 18.98 -9.65
CA GLN A 108 -4.82 18.98 -10.58
C GLN A 108 -4.92 17.75 -11.46
N GLN A 109 -5.30 17.97 -12.69
CA GLN A 109 -5.11 16.99 -13.76
C GLN A 109 -3.61 16.73 -13.86
N VAL A 110 -3.19 15.53 -13.43
CA VAL A 110 -1.84 15.07 -13.70
C VAL A 110 -1.79 14.74 -15.19
N ASN A 111 -1.28 15.65 -15.99
CA ASN A 111 -0.97 15.42 -17.39
C ASN A 111 0.04 14.25 -17.49
N GLN A 112 -0.46 13.07 -17.87
CA GLN A 112 0.40 11.96 -18.26
C GLN A 112 1.03 12.32 -19.62
N GLY A 113 2.25 12.79 -19.58
CA GLY A 113 3.01 13.17 -20.78
C GLY A 113 4.22 14.04 -20.47
N GLN A 114 4.30 14.63 -19.27
CA GLN A 114 5.48 15.32 -18.81
C GLN A 114 6.19 14.46 -17.76
N ALA A 115 7.49 14.28 -17.90
CA ALA A 115 8.32 13.68 -16.86
C ALA A 115 8.08 14.44 -15.55
N GLN A 116 7.43 13.80 -14.57
CA GLN A 116 7.19 14.40 -13.26
C GLN A 116 8.53 14.76 -12.63
N THR A 117 8.63 15.96 -12.08
CA THR A 117 9.82 16.31 -11.29
C THR A 117 9.90 15.37 -10.08
N GLY A 118 11.08 15.05 -9.59
CA GLY A 118 11.25 14.21 -8.40
C GLY A 118 10.42 14.73 -7.20
N MET A 119 10.20 16.06 -7.13
CA MET A 119 9.37 16.68 -6.09
C MET A 119 7.88 16.36 -6.22
N GLU A 120 7.33 16.40 -7.42
CA GLU A 120 5.92 16.03 -7.66
C GLU A 120 5.70 14.56 -7.40
N ARG A 121 6.63 13.72 -7.82
CA ARG A 121 6.60 12.28 -7.59
C ARG A 121 6.68 11.94 -6.11
N GLY A 122 7.58 12.57 -5.34
CA GLY A 122 7.70 12.41 -3.90
C GLY A 122 6.43 12.81 -3.16
N ALA A 123 5.81 13.93 -3.54
CA ALA A 123 4.53 14.39 -3.00
C ALA A 123 3.39 13.38 -3.26
N GLU A 124 3.34 12.82 -4.46
CA GLU A 124 2.35 11.80 -4.82
C GLU A 124 2.48 10.55 -3.95
N ILE A 125 3.70 10.04 -3.80
CA ILE A 125 3.97 8.86 -2.98
C ILE A 125 3.61 9.13 -1.52
N PHE A 126 3.93 10.32 -0.99
CA PHE A 126 3.64 10.68 0.39
C PHE A 126 2.14 10.74 0.72
N ARG A 127 1.25 10.89 -0.25
CA ARG A 127 -0.21 10.91 -0.01
C ARG A 127 -0.69 9.73 0.83
N ALA A 128 -0.13 8.55 0.62
CA ALA A 128 -0.45 7.36 1.40
C ALA A 128 -0.01 7.48 2.87
N CYS A 129 1.10 8.17 3.12
CA CYS A 129 1.68 8.35 4.44
C CYS A 129 0.94 9.43 5.25
N ALA A 130 0.35 10.43 4.57
CA ALA A 130 -0.35 11.56 5.17
C ALA A 130 -1.58 11.16 6.01
N ALA A 131 -2.14 9.96 5.80
CA ALA A 131 -3.21 9.43 6.63
C ALA A 131 -2.78 9.24 8.09
N CYS A 132 -1.50 8.89 8.31
CA CYS A 132 -0.96 8.57 9.64
C CYS A 132 0.09 9.55 10.13
N HIS A 133 0.75 10.29 9.26
CA HIS A 133 1.86 11.18 9.59
C HIS A 133 1.57 12.64 9.26
N THR A 134 2.08 13.54 10.07
CA THR A 134 2.10 14.98 9.84
C THR A 134 3.49 15.46 9.48
N LEU A 135 3.59 16.64 8.87
CA LEU A 135 4.86 17.24 8.45
C LEU A 135 5.23 18.49 9.25
N THR A 136 4.27 19.05 9.95
CA THR A 136 4.45 20.30 10.71
C THR A 136 4.37 20.04 12.20
N PRO A 137 5.02 20.87 13.04
CA PRO A 137 4.93 20.74 14.49
C PRO A 137 3.53 21.04 15.03
N ALA A 138 2.80 21.93 14.37
CA ALA A 138 1.45 22.37 14.78
C ALA A 138 0.42 21.24 14.70
N ASP A 139 0.58 20.32 13.73
CA ASP A 139 -0.36 19.21 13.51
C ASP A 139 -0.16 18.05 14.50
N GLY A 140 0.96 18.01 15.22
CA GLY A 140 1.27 16.97 16.20
C GLY A 140 1.36 15.55 15.62
N ASN A 141 1.14 14.56 16.49
CA ASN A 141 1.09 13.14 16.09
C ASN A 141 -0.32 12.75 15.66
N ARG A 142 -0.41 11.75 14.77
CA ARG A 142 -1.65 11.07 14.38
C ARG A 142 -1.57 9.58 14.76
N ALA A 143 -2.07 8.70 13.92
CA ALA A 143 -1.88 7.25 14.08
C ALA A 143 -0.39 6.88 14.04
N GLY A 144 0.44 7.64 13.31
CA GLY A 144 1.90 7.63 13.34
C GLY A 144 2.49 8.90 13.98
N PRO A 145 3.80 8.90 14.27
CA PRO A 145 4.49 10.08 14.79
C PRO A 145 4.59 11.18 13.74
N THR A 146 4.70 12.43 14.18
CA THR A 146 5.05 13.52 13.27
C THR A 146 6.41 13.30 12.62
N LEU A 147 6.50 13.59 11.33
CA LEU A 147 7.77 13.54 10.57
C LEU A 147 8.51 14.88 10.57
N HIS A 148 7.93 15.94 11.19
CA HIS A 148 8.66 17.19 11.37
C HIS A 148 10.01 16.94 12.05
N GLY A 149 11.11 17.41 11.45
CA GLY A 149 12.46 17.19 11.94
C GLY A 149 12.86 15.70 12.06
N VAL A 150 12.37 14.85 11.16
CA VAL A 150 12.67 13.41 11.19
C VAL A 150 14.12 13.11 10.85
N PHE A 151 14.73 13.86 9.93
CA PHE A 151 16.12 13.63 9.55
C PHE A 151 17.08 14.01 10.68
N GLY A 152 18.01 13.10 10.99
CA GLY A 152 18.92 13.22 12.14
C GLY A 152 18.30 12.80 13.47
N ARG A 153 16.98 12.55 13.53
CA ARG A 153 16.28 12.13 14.73
C ARG A 153 16.45 10.62 14.96
N ARG A 154 16.73 10.23 16.22
CA ARG A 154 16.77 8.81 16.60
C ARG A 154 15.36 8.20 16.53
N ILE A 155 15.28 6.94 16.14
CA ILE A 155 14.03 6.17 16.17
C ILE A 155 13.37 6.21 17.55
N ALA A 156 12.05 6.21 17.58
CA ALA A 156 11.22 6.19 18.79
C ALA A 156 11.38 7.40 19.73
N THR A 157 11.83 8.56 19.22
CA THR A 157 12.04 9.77 20.02
C THR A 157 11.11 10.96 19.69
N ALA A 158 10.13 10.81 18.78
CA ALA A 158 9.16 11.87 18.55
C ALA A 158 8.33 12.11 19.81
N GLN A 159 8.27 13.38 20.24
CA GLN A 159 7.57 13.77 21.47
C GLN A 159 6.08 13.40 21.41
N GLY A 160 5.56 12.92 22.55
CA GLY A 160 4.13 12.64 22.69
C GLY A 160 3.61 11.45 21.92
N TYR A 161 4.46 10.66 21.23
CA TYR A 161 4.03 9.46 20.53
C TYR A 161 4.34 8.18 21.31
N GLY A 162 3.35 7.29 21.42
CA GLY A 162 3.45 6.01 22.15
C GLY A 162 4.08 4.89 21.31
N TYR A 163 5.40 4.83 21.28
CA TYR A 163 6.14 3.75 20.58
C TYR A 163 6.06 2.41 21.31
N SER A 164 6.13 1.33 20.53
CA SER A 164 6.31 -0.03 21.06
C SER A 164 7.68 -0.19 21.74
N ALA A 165 7.78 -1.13 22.69
CA ALA A 165 9.03 -1.37 23.41
C ALA A 165 10.20 -1.75 22.49
N PRO A 166 10.04 -2.63 21.47
CA PRO A 166 11.14 -2.96 20.57
C PRO A 166 11.75 -1.76 19.85
N LEU A 167 10.93 -0.80 19.39
CA LEU A 167 11.45 0.38 18.70
C LEU A 167 12.33 1.27 19.57
N LYS A 168 12.07 1.32 20.87
CA LYS A 168 12.82 2.13 21.83
C LYS A 168 14.23 1.62 22.07
N THR A 169 14.48 0.34 21.77
CA THR A 169 15.80 -0.31 21.93
C THR A 169 16.65 -0.30 20.68
N MET A 170 16.06 0.11 19.54
CA MET A 170 16.78 0.17 18.27
C MET A 170 17.72 1.37 18.22
N ASP A 171 18.85 1.19 17.53
CA ASP A 171 19.82 2.25 17.30
C ASP A 171 19.81 2.68 15.83
N ILE A 172 18.72 3.32 15.42
CA ILE A 172 18.52 3.85 14.08
C ILE A 172 18.41 5.38 14.17
N ILE A 173 19.22 6.07 13.40
CA ILE A 173 19.05 7.51 13.14
C ILE A 173 18.43 7.65 11.74
N TRP A 174 17.36 8.41 11.67
CA TRP A 174 16.68 8.61 10.41
C TRP A 174 17.50 9.48 9.47
N SER A 175 17.91 8.92 8.35
CA SER A 175 18.60 9.55 7.24
C SER A 175 17.90 9.21 5.93
N LYS A 176 18.38 9.73 4.81
CA LYS A 176 17.87 9.34 3.48
C LYS A 176 17.99 7.84 3.26
N GLU A 177 19.12 7.28 3.62
CA GLU A 177 19.46 5.87 3.45
C GLU A 177 18.56 4.99 4.32
N THR A 178 18.39 5.34 5.59
CA THR A 178 17.59 4.54 6.54
C THR A 178 16.11 4.60 6.22
N ILE A 179 15.58 5.76 5.75
CA ILE A 179 14.20 5.87 5.29
C ILE A 179 14.01 5.11 3.97
N SER A 180 14.94 5.23 3.02
CA SER A 180 14.89 4.45 1.78
C SER A 180 14.90 2.94 2.08
N ARG A 181 15.77 2.50 2.99
CA ARG A 181 15.86 1.09 3.39
C ARG A 181 14.59 0.58 4.07
N LEU A 182 13.93 1.41 4.90
CA LEU A 182 12.63 1.09 5.49
C LEU A 182 11.60 0.70 4.42
N PHE A 183 11.54 1.45 3.31
CA PHE A 183 10.59 1.20 2.23
C PHE A 183 11.09 0.16 1.21
N GLU A 184 12.36 -0.17 1.20
CA GLU A 184 12.90 -1.24 0.36
C GLU A 184 12.52 -2.62 0.88
N ILE A 185 12.72 -2.86 2.16
CA ILE A 185 12.50 -4.18 2.78
C ILE A 185 11.22 -4.29 3.58
N GLY A 186 10.55 -3.17 3.84
CA GLY A 186 9.29 -3.08 4.57
C GLY A 186 9.46 -2.81 6.07
N PRO A 187 8.45 -2.11 6.67
CA PRO A 187 8.47 -1.71 8.07
C PRO A 187 8.65 -2.87 9.04
N ASN A 188 7.98 -4.00 8.83
CA ASN A 188 8.09 -5.13 9.76
C ASN A 188 9.48 -5.77 9.76
N ALA A 189 10.15 -5.79 8.60
CA ALA A 189 11.50 -6.33 8.48
C ALA A 189 12.56 -5.35 9.02
N TYR A 190 12.40 -4.04 8.73
CA TYR A 190 13.38 -3.03 9.11
C TYR A 190 13.24 -2.57 10.56
N THR A 191 12.00 -2.43 11.04
CA THR A 191 11.67 -1.99 12.41
C THR A 191 10.70 -2.97 13.06
N PRO A 192 11.15 -4.16 13.46
CA PRO A 192 10.32 -5.19 14.09
C PRO A 192 9.56 -4.66 15.31
N GLY A 193 8.27 -4.99 15.38
CA GLY A 193 7.36 -4.48 16.42
C GLY A 193 6.77 -3.11 16.13
N THR A 194 6.96 -2.58 14.93
CA THR A 194 6.31 -1.34 14.49
C THR A 194 4.79 -1.49 14.43
N LYS A 195 4.09 -0.38 14.62
CA LYS A 195 2.64 -0.27 14.35
C LYS A 195 2.36 0.24 12.93
N MET A 196 3.39 0.61 12.19
CA MET A 196 3.27 1.05 10.81
C MET A 196 2.82 -0.13 9.95
N PRO A 197 1.77 0.04 9.12
CA PRO A 197 1.34 -1.00 8.20
C PRO A 197 2.46 -1.40 7.25
N GLU A 198 2.49 -2.67 6.85
CA GLU A 198 3.46 -3.17 5.88
C GLU A 198 3.27 -2.48 4.53
N GLN A 199 4.33 -1.86 4.04
CA GLN A 199 4.37 -1.21 2.74
C GLN A 199 5.80 -1.15 2.23
N THR A 200 5.98 -1.44 0.95
CA THR A 200 7.27 -1.36 0.26
C THR A 200 7.14 -0.49 -0.97
N ILE A 201 8.23 0.15 -1.36
CA ILE A 201 8.36 0.91 -2.60
C ILE A 201 9.47 0.24 -3.40
N PRO A 202 9.14 -0.64 -4.37
CA PRO A 202 10.14 -1.43 -5.10
C PRO A 202 11.08 -0.57 -5.95
N SER A 203 10.58 0.51 -6.59
CA SER A 203 11.39 1.41 -7.42
C SER A 203 12.37 2.21 -6.54
N ALA A 204 13.65 2.15 -6.88
CA ALA A 204 14.69 2.96 -6.23
C ALA A 204 14.46 4.45 -6.48
N GLU A 205 14.05 4.82 -7.70
CA GLU A 205 13.75 6.19 -8.10
C GLU A 205 12.58 6.77 -7.29
N ASP A 206 11.54 5.97 -7.05
CA ASP A 206 10.40 6.38 -6.24
C ASP A 206 10.80 6.57 -4.77
N ARG A 207 11.67 5.72 -4.23
CA ARG A 207 12.19 5.89 -2.87
C ARG A 207 13.03 7.16 -2.75
N GLU A 208 13.89 7.43 -3.73
CA GLU A 208 14.70 8.65 -3.79
C GLU A 208 13.81 9.90 -3.87
N ALA A 209 12.84 9.92 -4.78
CA ALA A 209 11.87 11.02 -4.91
C ALA A 209 11.11 11.28 -3.59
N LEU A 210 10.63 10.23 -2.92
CA LEU A 210 9.97 10.34 -1.62
C LEU A 210 10.90 10.96 -0.56
N VAL A 211 12.12 10.45 -0.46
CA VAL A 211 13.07 10.85 0.58
C VAL A 211 13.54 12.30 0.38
N GLU A 212 13.81 12.71 -0.86
CA GLU A 212 14.17 14.10 -1.18
C GLU A 212 13.02 15.06 -0.88
N TRP A 213 11.80 14.66 -1.24
CA TRP A 213 10.60 15.45 -0.93
C TRP A 213 10.41 15.58 0.57
N LEU A 214 10.49 14.49 1.33
CA LEU A 214 10.39 14.49 2.79
C LEU A 214 11.43 15.40 3.42
N GLU A 215 12.70 15.34 2.97
CA GLU A 215 13.75 16.20 3.52
C GLU A 215 13.40 17.67 3.37
N ARG A 216 12.86 18.08 2.21
CA ARG A 216 12.44 19.48 2.00
C ARG A 216 11.24 19.88 2.87
N MET A 217 10.26 18.98 2.98
CA MET A 217 8.99 19.28 3.67
C MET A 217 9.10 19.20 5.19
N THR A 218 10.14 18.56 5.73
CA THR A 218 10.30 18.33 7.18
C THR A 218 11.50 19.05 7.78
N ARG A 219 12.21 19.86 6.99
CA ARG A 219 13.29 20.73 7.51
C ARG A 219 12.76 21.64 8.61
N GLN A 220 13.53 21.74 9.68
CA GLN A 220 13.29 22.66 10.79
C GLN A 220 13.55 24.10 10.38
#